data_fcb17b5fa74bc5e576343d278ef64bc7
#
_entry.id   fcb17b5fa74bc5e576343d278ef64bc7
#
_cell.length_a   1.000
_cell.length_b   1.000
_cell.length_c   1.000
_cell.angle_alpha   90.00
_cell.angle_beta   90.00
_cell.angle_gamma   90.00
#
_symmetry.space_group_name_H-M   'P 1'
#
loop_
_entity.id
_entity.type
_entity.pdbx_description
1 polymer ?
#
loop_
_entity_poly.entity_id
_entity_poly.type
_entity_poly.pdbx_seq_one_letter_code
_entity_poly.pdbx_strand_id
1 'polypeptide(L)'
;PETMLGDTAVAVHPDDERYKALVGKTVILPLVNKEIPIIADSYVEQDFGTGVVKITPAHDPNDFEVGLRHNLPVINVMDDGGVINENGGKYAGMPALEARKQIVKDLDEAGFLIKIEPIKHNVGTCYRCGTVVEPRVSTQWFVKMEPLAKPAIDAVKDGDIRFIPERMDKVYYNWMENIKDWC
;
A
#
# COMPACT_ATOMS: atom_id res chain seq x y z
N PRO A 1 -3.83 11.61 -6.77
CA PRO A 1 -2.59 12.16 -7.38
C PRO A 1 -1.58 12.65 -6.32
N GLU A 2 -2.04 13.21 -5.18
CA GLU A 2 -1.16 13.78 -4.15
C GLU A 2 -0.19 12.76 -3.54
N THR A 3 -0.62 11.51 -3.39
CA THR A 3 0.25 10.43 -2.89
C THR A 3 1.31 9.99 -3.90
N MET A 4 1.11 10.28 -5.19
CA MET A 4 2.10 10.00 -6.25
C MET A 4 3.48 10.61 -5.95
N LEU A 5 3.52 11.72 -5.24
CA LEU A 5 4.79 12.35 -4.84
C LEU A 5 5.67 11.43 -3.98
N GLY A 6 5.06 10.43 -3.32
CA GLY A 6 5.73 9.40 -2.52
C GLY A 6 5.91 8.05 -3.22
N ASP A 7 5.70 7.97 -4.53
CA ASP A 7 5.88 6.73 -5.27
C ASP A 7 7.33 6.26 -5.22
N THR A 8 7.51 4.96 -5.07
CA THR A 8 8.84 4.35 -4.94
C THR A 8 9.13 3.26 -5.94
N ALA A 9 8.12 2.86 -6.71
CA ALA A 9 8.26 1.96 -7.84
C ALA A 9 7.07 2.08 -8.80
N VAL A 10 7.27 1.53 -9.99
CA VAL A 10 6.19 1.17 -10.93
C VAL A 10 6.21 -0.35 -11.06
N ALA A 11 5.04 -0.98 -10.87
CA ALA A 11 4.90 -2.43 -10.96
C ALA A 11 4.18 -2.84 -12.25
N VAL A 12 4.61 -3.97 -12.82
CA VAL A 12 4.00 -4.65 -13.96
C VAL A 12 3.82 -6.12 -13.61
N HIS A 13 2.89 -6.81 -14.28
CA HIS A 13 2.76 -8.25 -14.06
C HIS A 13 3.95 -9.00 -14.64
N PRO A 14 4.50 -10.04 -13.97
CA PRO A 14 5.69 -10.77 -14.44
C PRO A 14 5.47 -11.47 -15.80
N ASP A 15 4.25 -11.86 -16.12
CA ASP A 15 3.89 -12.52 -17.37
C ASP A 15 3.42 -11.55 -18.47
N ASP A 16 3.48 -10.22 -18.23
CA ASP A 16 3.09 -9.23 -19.22
C ASP A 16 4.22 -8.97 -20.21
N GLU A 17 4.14 -9.58 -21.39
CA GLU A 17 5.14 -9.46 -22.44
C GLU A 17 5.35 -8.02 -22.94
N ARG A 18 4.35 -7.13 -22.77
CA ARG A 18 4.44 -5.71 -23.18
C ARG A 18 5.52 -4.96 -22.40
N TYR A 19 5.73 -5.31 -21.14
CA TYR A 19 6.59 -4.58 -20.21
C TYR A 19 7.78 -5.40 -19.69
N LYS A 20 7.86 -6.67 -19.99
CA LYS A 20 8.89 -7.58 -19.52
C LYS A 20 10.31 -7.07 -19.74
N ALA A 21 10.56 -6.44 -20.90
CA ALA A 21 11.86 -5.87 -21.24
C ALA A 21 12.21 -4.58 -20.45
N LEU A 22 11.26 -4.04 -19.70
CA LEU A 22 11.43 -2.83 -18.89
C LEU A 22 11.72 -3.16 -17.42
N VAL A 23 11.42 -4.36 -16.97
CA VAL A 23 11.67 -4.79 -15.57
C VAL A 23 13.16 -4.67 -15.25
N GLY A 24 13.45 -4.06 -14.09
CA GLY A 24 14.81 -3.76 -13.65
C GLY A 24 15.40 -2.46 -14.19
N LYS A 25 14.69 -1.75 -15.08
CA LYS A 25 15.01 -0.38 -15.48
C LYS A 25 14.37 0.62 -14.52
N THR A 26 14.64 1.90 -14.74
CA THR A 26 14.07 3.01 -13.97
C THR A 26 13.20 3.91 -14.85
N VAL A 27 12.28 4.62 -14.22
CA VAL A 27 11.52 5.73 -14.80
C VAL A 27 11.65 6.96 -13.93
N ILE A 28 11.46 8.13 -14.53
CA ILE A 28 11.46 9.39 -13.78
C ILE A 28 10.04 9.68 -13.32
N LEU A 29 9.85 9.77 -12.02
CA LEU A 29 8.60 10.23 -11.43
C LEU A 29 8.43 11.73 -11.74
N PRO A 30 7.39 12.12 -12.49
CA PRO A 30 7.20 13.52 -12.86
C PRO A 30 6.97 14.40 -11.63
N LEU A 31 7.19 15.70 -11.78
CA LEU A 31 7.05 16.77 -10.79
C LEU A 31 8.09 16.76 -9.66
N VAL A 32 8.53 15.59 -9.20
CA VAL A 32 9.58 15.42 -8.18
C VAL A 32 10.94 15.00 -8.78
N ASN A 33 10.97 14.67 -10.07
CA ASN A 33 12.17 14.28 -10.84
C ASN A 33 13.00 13.17 -10.18
N LYS A 34 12.34 12.22 -9.55
CA LYS A 34 12.97 11.11 -8.85
C LYS A 34 13.00 9.86 -9.73
N GLU A 35 14.14 9.18 -9.80
CA GLU A 35 14.20 7.85 -10.39
C GLU A 35 13.57 6.81 -9.49
N ILE A 36 12.65 6.01 -10.05
CA ILE A 36 12.02 4.88 -9.39
C ILE A 36 12.13 3.63 -10.26
N PRO A 37 12.33 2.43 -9.67
CA PRO A 37 12.48 1.19 -10.43
C PRO A 37 11.17 0.69 -11.02
N ILE A 38 11.28 -0.06 -12.12
CA ILE A 38 10.21 -0.88 -12.66
C ILE A 38 10.39 -2.29 -12.11
N ILE A 39 9.41 -2.77 -11.36
CA ILE A 39 9.41 -4.09 -10.72
C ILE A 39 8.34 -5.01 -11.33
N ALA A 40 8.52 -6.32 -11.17
CA ALA A 40 7.51 -7.31 -11.55
C ALA A 40 6.85 -7.87 -10.30
N ASP A 41 5.52 -7.76 -10.22
CA ASP A 41 4.73 -8.30 -9.09
C ASP A 41 3.37 -8.81 -9.57
N SER A 42 2.97 -10.00 -9.09
CA SER A 42 1.70 -10.63 -9.43
C SER A 42 0.46 -9.90 -8.84
N TYR A 43 0.69 -8.89 -8.02
CA TYR A 43 -0.34 -7.97 -7.55
C TYR A 43 -1.01 -7.20 -8.71
N VAL A 44 -0.27 -6.97 -9.80
CA VAL A 44 -0.75 -6.19 -10.94
C VAL A 44 -1.71 -7.00 -11.81
N GLU A 45 -2.89 -6.44 -12.09
CA GLU A 45 -3.84 -7.01 -13.05
C GLU A 45 -3.50 -6.52 -14.47
N GLN A 46 -3.13 -7.45 -15.38
CA GLN A 46 -2.68 -7.12 -16.74
C GLN A 46 -3.73 -6.40 -17.59
N ASP A 47 -5.00 -6.75 -17.38
CA ASP A 47 -6.13 -6.26 -18.18
C ASP A 47 -6.79 -5.00 -17.59
N PHE A 48 -6.32 -4.54 -16.42
CA PHE A 48 -6.84 -3.33 -15.81
C PHE A 48 -6.04 -2.09 -16.27
N GLY A 49 -6.72 -1.14 -16.89
CA GLY A 49 -6.11 0.09 -17.40
C GLY A 49 -4.99 -0.18 -18.40
N THR A 50 -3.79 0.25 -18.07
CA THR A 50 -2.57 -0.01 -18.89
C THR A 50 -1.85 -1.30 -18.50
N GLY A 51 -2.24 -1.96 -17.41
CA GLY A 51 -1.48 -3.06 -16.81
C GLY A 51 -0.23 -2.60 -16.06
N VAL A 52 -0.17 -1.31 -15.71
CA VAL A 52 0.95 -0.71 -14.97
C VAL A 52 0.41 -0.01 -13.73
N VAL A 53 0.99 -0.26 -12.58
CA VAL A 53 0.56 0.27 -11.28
C VAL A 53 1.70 1.03 -10.63
N LYS A 54 1.43 2.25 -10.14
CA LYS A 54 2.35 2.97 -9.26
C LYS A 54 2.33 2.35 -7.86
N ILE A 55 3.44 2.34 -7.16
CA ILE A 55 3.54 1.77 -5.82
C ILE A 55 3.93 2.86 -4.83
N THR A 56 3.03 3.11 -3.86
CA THR A 56 3.18 4.13 -2.81
C THR A 56 3.06 3.49 -1.43
N PRO A 57 4.09 2.83 -0.92
CA PRO A 57 4.02 2.04 0.30
C PRO A 57 3.56 2.81 1.54
N ALA A 58 3.79 4.12 1.59
CA ALA A 58 3.41 4.95 2.74
C ALA A 58 1.90 5.21 2.84
N HIS A 59 1.14 5.08 1.75
CA HIS A 59 -0.23 5.58 1.63
C HIS A 59 -1.26 4.56 1.15
N ASP A 60 -0.86 3.34 0.89
CA ASP A 60 -1.75 2.23 0.53
C ASP A 60 -1.27 0.93 1.18
N PRO A 61 -2.16 0.19 1.90
CA PRO A 61 -1.77 -1.05 2.57
C PRO A 61 -1.34 -2.16 1.60
N ASN A 62 -1.90 -2.23 0.40
CA ASN A 62 -1.48 -3.22 -0.59
C ASN A 62 -0.11 -2.85 -1.18
N ASP A 63 0.10 -1.57 -1.47
CA ASP A 63 1.39 -1.06 -1.93
C ASP A 63 2.48 -1.23 -0.85
N PHE A 64 2.10 -1.16 0.43
CA PHE A 64 3.01 -1.45 1.55
C PHE A 64 3.50 -2.90 1.52
N GLU A 65 2.61 -3.87 1.29
CA GLU A 65 2.97 -5.29 1.15
C GLU A 65 3.87 -5.54 -0.08
N VAL A 66 3.59 -4.88 -1.20
CA VAL A 66 4.49 -4.88 -2.38
C VAL A 66 5.84 -4.29 -2.01
N GLY A 67 5.83 -3.18 -1.29
CA GLY A 67 7.03 -2.51 -0.80
C GLY A 67 7.91 -3.41 0.06
N LEU A 68 7.31 -4.18 0.97
CA LEU A 68 8.03 -5.15 1.79
C LEU A 68 8.68 -6.26 0.95
N ARG A 69 7.93 -6.84 -0.03
CA ARG A 69 8.45 -7.90 -0.90
C ARG A 69 9.64 -7.45 -1.75
N HIS A 70 9.63 -6.20 -2.20
CA HIS A 70 10.65 -5.63 -3.08
C HIS A 70 11.65 -4.72 -2.36
N ASN A 71 11.58 -4.65 -1.02
CA ASN A 71 12.44 -3.81 -0.19
C ASN A 71 12.46 -2.33 -0.66
N LEU A 72 11.27 -1.81 -1.00
CA LEU A 72 11.12 -0.42 -1.44
C LEU A 72 11.13 0.55 -0.26
N PRO A 73 11.64 1.76 -0.42
CA PRO A 73 11.56 2.78 0.61
C PRO A 73 10.11 3.22 0.86
N VAL A 74 9.80 3.55 2.10
CA VAL A 74 8.50 4.09 2.52
C VAL A 74 8.62 5.61 2.65
N ILE A 75 8.03 6.35 1.72
CA ILE A 75 8.10 7.82 1.67
C ILE A 75 6.73 8.40 1.97
N ASN A 76 6.57 8.85 3.21
CA ASN A 76 5.36 9.54 3.64
C ASN A 76 5.37 11.00 3.13
N VAL A 77 4.30 11.42 2.46
CA VAL A 77 4.17 12.77 1.88
C VAL A 77 3.15 13.64 2.60
N MET A 78 2.53 13.15 3.68
CA MET A 78 1.53 13.89 4.45
C MET A 78 1.85 13.88 5.94
N ASP A 79 1.52 14.94 6.63
CA ASP A 79 1.53 15.01 8.10
C ASP A 79 0.23 14.46 8.73
N ASP A 80 0.12 14.55 10.06
CA ASP A 80 -1.06 14.09 10.81
C ASP A 80 -2.34 14.89 10.50
N GLY A 81 -2.18 16.10 10.00
CA GLY A 81 -3.28 16.99 9.60
C GLY A 81 -3.74 16.81 8.15
N GLY A 82 -3.13 15.90 7.39
CA GLY A 82 -3.41 15.70 5.97
C GLY A 82 -2.84 16.84 5.10
N VAL A 83 -1.79 17.50 5.56
CA VAL A 83 -1.04 18.52 4.82
C VAL A 83 0.20 17.88 4.21
N ILE A 84 0.51 18.24 2.98
CA ILE A 84 1.71 17.76 2.29
C ILE A 84 2.97 18.24 3.03
N ASN A 85 3.85 17.31 3.36
CA ASN A 85 5.11 17.58 4.03
C ASN A 85 6.24 17.91 3.03
N GLU A 86 7.47 18.06 3.54
CA GLU A 86 8.65 18.42 2.73
C GLU A 86 8.97 17.41 1.61
N ASN A 87 8.57 16.14 1.75
CA ASN A 87 8.76 15.13 0.70
C ASN A 87 7.90 15.40 -0.55
N GLY A 88 6.86 16.22 -0.41
CA GLY A 88 6.03 16.67 -1.52
C GLY A 88 6.62 17.83 -2.33
N GLY A 89 7.84 18.29 -2.00
CA GLY A 89 8.56 19.33 -2.73
C GLY A 89 7.79 20.66 -2.79
N LYS A 90 7.53 21.19 -3.98
CA LYS A 90 6.84 22.48 -4.15
C LYS A 90 5.39 22.50 -3.63
N TYR A 91 4.81 21.35 -3.31
CA TYR A 91 3.46 21.23 -2.75
C TYR A 91 3.44 21.22 -1.22
N ALA A 92 4.60 21.24 -0.57
CA ALA A 92 4.71 21.25 0.89
C ALA A 92 3.90 22.40 1.50
N GLY A 93 3.17 22.11 2.59
CA GLY A 93 2.28 23.05 3.27
C GLY A 93 0.87 23.15 2.66
N MET A 94 0.58 22.49 1.55
CA MET A 94 -0.76 22.47 0.96
C MET A 94 -1.61 21.36 1.59
N PRO A 95 -2.89 21.63 1.91
CA PRO A 95 -3.85 20.56 2.21
C PRO A 95 -3.94 19.56 1.04
N ALA A 96 -4.06 18.25 1.35
CA ALA A 96 -4.01 17.19 0.35
C ALA A 96 -4.97 17.38 -0.83
N LEU A 97 -6.22 17.82 -0.58
CA LEU A 97 -7.21 18.06 -1.62
C LEU A 97 -6.88 19.26 -2.52
N GLU A 98 -6.19 20.27 -1.99
CA GLU A 98 -5.72 21.42 -2.78
C GLU A 98 -4.50 21.01 -3.60
N ALA A 99 -3.56 20.31 -2.99
CA ALA A 99 -2.41 19.74 -3.67
C ALA A 99 -2.82 18.84 -4.83
N ARG A 100 -3.86 18.00 -4.67
CA ARG A 100 -4.43 17.15 -5.72
C ARG A 100 -4.80 17.94 -6.96
N LYS A 101 -5.50 19.06 -6.79
CA LYS A 101 -5.92 19.93 -7.91
C LYS A 101 -4.71 20.55 -8.60
N GLN A 102 -3.76 21.04 -7.82
CA GLN A 102 -2.56 21.66 -8.37
C GLN A 102 -1.66 20.66 -9.11
N ILE A 103 -1.49 19.45 -8.55
CA ILE A 103 -0.72 18.37 -9.17
C ILE A 103 -1.33 17.97 -10.52
N VAL A 104 -2.64 17.79 -10.59
CA VAL A 104 -3.32 17.47 -11.86
C VAL A 104 -3.08 18.56 -12.90
N LYS A 105 -3.19 19.82 -12.52
CA LYS A 105 -2.90 20.97 -13.40
C LYS A 105 -1.45 20.96 -13.88
N ASP A 106 -0.51 20.77 -12.96
CA ASP A 106 0.92 20.76 -13.29
C ASP A 106 1.31 19.58 -14.19
N LEU A 107 0.66 18.41 -14.01
CA LEU A 107 0.85 17.25 -14.90
C LEU A 107 0.31 17.53 -16.31
N ASP A 108 -0.81 18.23 -16.42
CA ASP A 108 -1.40 18.63 -17.71
C ASP A 108 -0.50 19.65 -18.43
N GLU A 109 -0.07 20.70 -17.75
CA GLU A 109 0.85 21.71 -18.27
C GLU A 109 2.20 21.11 -18.70
N ALA A 110 2.68 20.07 -18.00
CA ALA A 110 3.91 19.37 -18.34
C ALA A 110 3.74 18.29 -19.42
N GLY A 111 2.50 18.04 -19.90
CA GLY A 111 2.19 17.06 -20.94
C GLY A 111 2.22 15.59 -20.46
N PHE A 112 2.15 15.35 -19.16
CA PHE A 112 2.10 13.99 -18.58
C PHE A 112 0.68 13.48 -18.34
N LEU A 113 -0.32 14.35 -18.34
CA LEU A 113 -1.71 13.95 -18.14
C LEU A 113 -2.34 13.49 -19.46
N ILE A 114 -2.71 12.20 -19.53
CA ILE A 114 -3.33 11.62 -20.74
C ILE A 114 -4.84 11.67 -20.64
N LYS A 115 -5.42 11.34 -19.45
CA LYS A 115 -6.86 11.21 -19.28
C LYS A 115 -7.25 11.32 -17.81
N ILE A 116 -8.43 11.87 -17.55
CA ILE A 116 -9.12 11.85 -16.26
C ILE A 116 -10.41 11.06 -16.43
N GLU A 117 -10.58 9.97 -15.68
CA GLU A 117 -11.80 9.15 -15.69
C GLU A 117 -12.43 9.13 -14.30
N PRO A 118 -13.74 9.38 -14.19
CA PRO A 118 -14.45 9.22 -12.94
C PRO A 118 -14.60 7.73 -12.61
N ILE A 119 -14.19 7.34 -11.41
CA ILE A 119 -14.39 6.00 -10.89
C ILE A 119 -15.22 6.05 -9.61
N LYS A 120 -15.95 4.96 -9.34
CA LYS A 120 -16.63 4.76 -8.05
C LYS A 120 -15.83 3.73 -7.24
N HIS A 121 -15.40 4.12 -6.06
CA HIS A 121 -14.75 3.19 -5.13
C HIS A 121 -15.19 3.51 -3.69
N ASN A 122 -15.02 2.55 -2.80
CA ASN A 122 -15.30 2.75 -1.38
C ASN A 122 -14.16 3.55 -0.74
N VAL A 123 -14.52 4.59 0.00
CA VAL A 123 -13.59 5.44 0.75
C VAL A 123 -13.89 5.29 2.22
N GLY A 124 -12.87 5.02 3.03
CA GLY A 124 -12.99 5.01 4.47
C GLY A 124 -13.28 6.41 5.01
N THR A 125 -14.29 6.52 5.87
CA THR A 125 -14.63 7.77 6.54
C THR A 125 -14.71 7.59 8.05
N CYS A 126 -14.40 8.65 8.78
CA CYS A 126 -14.57 8.66 10.23
C CYS A 126 -16.07 8.52 10.57
N TYR A 127 -16.43 7.50 11.35
CA TYR A 127 -17.82 7.26 11.75
C TYR A 127 -18.42 8.41 12.57
N ARG A 128 -17.59 9.24 13.21
CA ARG A 128 -18.04 10.35 14.05
C ARG A 128 -18.28 11.65 13.29
N CYS A 129 -17.38 12.03 12.37
CA CYS A 129 -17.44 13.34 11.70
C CYS A 129 -17.54 13.24 10.17
N GLY A 130 -17.51 12.03 9.58
CA GLY A 130 -17.59 11.84 8.14
C GLY A 130 -16.35 12.25 7.34
N THR A 131 -15.28 12.72 8.02
CA THR A 131 -14.03 13.08 7.33
C THR A 131 -13.40 11.85 6.68
N VAL A 132 -12.92 12.01 5.46
CA VAL A 132 -12.19 10.96 4.74
C VAL A 132 -10.90 10.62 5.48
N VAL A 133 -10.64 9.31 5.66
CA VAL A 133 -9.42 8.81 6.27
C VAL A 133 -8.38 8.61 5.18
N GLU A 134 -7.28 9.35 5.27
CA GLU A 134 -6.14 9.18 4.38
C GLU A 134 -5.20 8.12 4.99
N PRO A 135 -4.97 6.98 4.30
CA PRO A 135 -4.06 5.95 4.77
C PRO A 135 -2.64 6.50 4.89
N ARG A 136 -1.98 6.17 6.00
CA ARG A 136 -0.60 6.56 6.26
C ARG A 136 0.10 5.56 7.16
N VAL A 137 1.30 5.17 6.81
CA VAL A 137 2.15 4.32 7.66
C VAL A 137 2.65 5.14 8.85
N SER A 138 2.54 4.58 10.04
CA SER A 138 3.10 5.14 11.27
C SER A 138 3.76 4.06 12.11
N THR A 139 4.78 4.43 12.89
CA THR A 139 5.44 3.50 13.80
C THR A 139 4.51 3.17 14.97
N GLN A 140 4.26 1.88 15.18
CA GLN A 140 3.42 1.35 16.24
C GLN A 140 4.12 0.18 16.94
N TRP A 141 3.73 -0.08 18.19
CA TRP A 141 4.16 -1.27 18.90
C TRP A 141 3.31 -2.46 18.47
N PHE A 142 3.99 -3.55 18.09
CA PHE A 142 3.36 -4.81 17.75
C PHE A 142 3.87 -5.94 18.63
N VAL A 143 2.96 -6.81 19.05
CA VAL A 143 3.30 -8.11 19.62
C VAL A 143 3.45 -9.11 18.50
N LYS A 144 4.63 -9.72 18.36
CA LYS A 144 4.87 -10.78 17.39
C LYS A 144 4.16 -12.05 17.84
N MET A 145 3.06 -12.38 17.17
CA MET A 145 2.12 -13.41 17.62
C MET A 145 2.53 -14.83 17.23
N GLU A 146 3.17 -15.02 16.09
CA GLU A 146 3.55 -16.36 15.61
C GLU A 146 4.34 -17.19 16.64
N PRO A 147 5.41 -16.67 17.30
CA PRO A 147 6.14 -17.42 18.31
C PRO A 147 5.31 -17.77 19.55
N LEU A 148 4.26 -17.00 19.84
CA LEU A 148 3.34 -17.24 20.96
C LEU A 148 2.25 -18.26 20.58
N ALA A 149 1.80 -18.23 19.35
CA ALA A 149 0.78 -19.15 18.85
C ALA A 149 1.30 -20.59 18.72
N LYS A 150 2.56 -20.77 18.30
CA LYS A 150 3.13 -22.07 18.05
C LYS A 150 3.02 -23.04 19.25
N PRO A 151 3.50 -22.75 20.47
CA PRO A 151 3.37 -23.65 21.62
C PRO A 151 1.90 -23.91 21.99
N ALA A 152 1.01 -22.94 21.78
CA ALA A 152 -0.42 -23.11 22.04
C ALA A 152 -1.06 -24.07 21.03
N ILE A 153 -0.65 -24.04 19.76
CA ILE A 153 -1.08 -25.00 18.72
C ILE A 153 -0.57 -26.40 19.08
N ASP A 154 0.70 -26.51 19.46
CA ASP A 154 1.33 -27.79 19.81
C ASP A 154 0.64 -28.43 21.01
N ALA A 155 0.28 -27.69 22.05
CA ALA A 155 -0.44 -28.18 23.22
C ALA A 155 -1.82 -28.81 22.89
N VAL A 156 -2.49 -28.29 21.86
CA VAL A 156 -3.75 -28.89 21.38
C VAL A 156 -3.46 -30.15 20.54
N LYS A 157 -2.43 -30.14 19.69
CA LYS A 157 -2.03 -31.30 18.88
C LYS A 157 -1.57 -32.48 19.74
N ASP A 158 -0.86 -32.18 20.81
CA ASP A 158 -0.34 -33.18 21.75
C ASP A 158 -1.41 -33.69 22.74
N GLY A 159 -2.57 -33.04 22.75
CA GLY A 159 -3.71 -33.42 23.59
C GLY A 159 -3.65 -32.90 25.03
N ASP A 160 -2.72 -32.00 25.34
CA ASP A 160 -2.63 -31.30 26.64
C ASP A 160 -3.83 -30.38 26.85
N ILE A 161 -4.34 -29.79 25.76
CA ILE A 161 -5.56 -28.99 25.71
C ILE A 161 -6.56 -29.67 24.80
N ARG A 162 -7.81 -29.81 25.26
CA ARG A 162 -8.93 -30.38 24.47
C ARG A 162 -10.12 -29.45 24.48
N PHE A 163 -10.74 -29.28 23.32
CA PHE A 163 -11.98 -28.52 23.19
C PHE A 163 -13.21 -29.43 23.28
N ILE A 164 -14.26 -28.95 23.94
CA ILE A 164 -15.54 -29.64 24.02
C ILE A 164 -16.61 -28.72 23.48
N PRO A 165 -17.27 -29.08 22.37
CA PRO A 165 -17.08 -30.30 21.55
C PRO A 165 -15.80 -30.20 20.68
N GLU A 166 -15.23 -31.37 20.36
CA GLU A 166 -13.99 -31.51 19.58
C GLU A 166 -13.98 -30.75 18.24
N ARG A 167 -15.17 -30.60 17.61
CA ARG A 167 -15.29 -29.81 16.36
C ARG A 167 -14.74 -28.37 16.47
N MET A 168 -14.58 -27.83 17.68
CA MET A 168 -14.04 -26.49 17.93
C MET A 168 -12.54 -26.41 17.67
N ASP A 169 -11.85 -27.55 17.59
CA ASP A 169 -10.43 -27.61 17.23
C ASP A 169 -10.16 -26.97 15.87
N LYS A 170 -11.07 -27.20 14.89
CA LYS A 170 -10.96 -26.60 13.55
C LYS A 170 -11.04 -25.07 13.58
N VAL A 171 -11.91 -24.54 14.42
CA VAL A 171 -12.05 -23.08 14.59
C VAL A 171 -10.78 -22.51 15.23
N TYR A 172 -10.30 -23.19 16.27
CA TYR A 172 -9.07 -22.82 16.95
C TYR A 172 -7.85 -22.79 16.01
N TYR A 173 -7.61 -23.88 15.26
CA TYR A 173 -6.50 -23.94 14.31
C TYR A 173 -6.61 -22.88 13.21
N ASN A 174 -7.82 -22.65 12.67
CA ASN A 174 -8.01 -21.62 11.67
C ASN A 174 -7.61 -20.23 12.17
N TRP A 175 -7.89 -19.91 13.44
CA TRP A 175 -7.47 -18.64 14.04
C TRP A 175 -5.97 -18.59 14.34
N MET A 176 -5.42 -19.66 14.92
CA MET A 176 -4.04 -19.67 15.41
C MET A 176 -3.02 -19.82 14.29
N GLU A 177 -3.31 -20.59 13.24
CA GLU A 177 -2.41 -20.77 12.08
C GLU A 177 -2.39 -19.55 11.14
N ASN A 178 -3.44 -18.72 11.19
CA ASN A 178 -3.56 -17.49 10.40
C ASN A 178 -3.40 -16.22 11.25
N ILE A 179 -2.85 -16.33 12.46
CA ILE A 179 -2.73 -15.21 13.38
C ILE A 179 -1.81 -14.12 12.81
N LYS A 180 -2.23 -12.87 12.99
CA LYS A 180 -1.44 -11.69 12.62
C LYS A 180 -0.86 -11.04 13.86
N ASP A 181 0.24 -10.30 13.68
CA ASP A 181 0.81 -9.50 14.75
C ASP A 181 -0.21 -8.48 15.27
N TRP A 182 -0.26 -8.29 16.58
CA TRP A 182 -1.20 -7.40 17.25
C TRP A 182 -0.58 -6.03 17.53
N CYS A 183 -1.24 -5.00 17.06
CA CYS A 183 -0.92 -3.64 17.49
C CYS A 183 -1.39 -3.39 18.91
#